data_afb152a4a04f3bc2bd0f276dd9170cda
#
_entry.id   afb152a4a04f3bc2bd0f276dd9170cda
#
_cell.length_a   1.000
_cell.length_b   1.000
_cell.length_c   1.000
_cell.angle_alpha   90.00
_cell.angle_beta   90.00
_cell.angle_gamma   90.00
#
_symmetry.space_group_name_H-M   'P 1'
#
loop_
_entity.id
_entity.type
_entity.pdbx_description
1 polymer ?
#
loop_
_entity_poly.entity_id
_entity_poly.type
_entity_poly.pdbx_seq_one_letter_code
_entity_poly.pdbx_strand_id
1 'polypeptide(L)'
;LGDQQAALFGQACFGEGMAKSTYGTGCFLLVNTGCEAKLSAEGLLTTVAYQIAGSKPVYALEGSVAVAGSLVQWARDSLKLVESAQELDRLAESVPDCGGVYIVPAFSGLFAPYWRSDARGVIAGLTGYATRAHICRAILESTAFQAWDIFRGIERDAEITLSELRVDGGLTNSAPLMAFQADLLGIPVIRPLV
;
A
#
# COMPACT_ATOMS: atom_id res chain seq x y z
N LEU A 1 -4.47 21.24 -5.78
CA LEU A 1 -3.95 20.06 -5.09
C LEU A 1 -3.92 18.90 -6.07
N GLY A 2 -2.85 18.08 -6.00
CA GLY A 2 -2.84 16.79 -6.66
C GLY A 2 -3.76 15.79 -5.92
N ASP A 3 -4.10 14.66 -6.56
CA ASP A 3 -5.04 13.67 -6.02
C ASP A 3 -4.63 13.15 -4.66
N GLN A 4 -3.33 12.85 -4.50
CA GLN A 4 -2.81 12.26 -3.28
C GLN A 4 -2.75 13.27 -2.12
N GLN A 5 -2.42 14.53 -2.41
CA GLN A 5 -2.45 15.64 -1.46
C GLN A 5 -3.89 15.99 -1.05
N ALA A 6 -4.83 15.94 -1.99
CA ALA A 6 -6.25 16.10 -1.70
C ALA A 6 -6.78 14.98 -0.80
N ALA A 7 -6.36 13.73 -1.05
CA ALA A 7 -6.73 12.59 -0.22
C ALA A 7 -6.14 12.72 1.21
N LEU A 8 -4.89 13.17 1.36
CA LEU A 8 -4.29 13.42 2.67
C LEU A 8 -5.10 14.46 3.47
N PHE A 9 -5.49 15.55 2.81
CA PHE A 9 -6.33 16.58 3.42
C PHE A 9 -7.74 16.07 3.72
N GLY A 10 -8.36 15.35 2.79
CA GLY A 10 -9.70 14.77 2.95
C GLY A 10 -9.78 13.73 4.06
N GLN A 11 -8.71 12.98 4.29
CA GLN A 11 -8.57 12.05 5.42
C GLN A 11 -8.25 12.77 6.75
N ALA A 12 -8.26 14.12 6.76
CA ALA A 12 -7.94 14.94 7.93
C ALA A 12 -6.58 14.62 8.57
N CYS A 13 -5.57 14.30 7.76
CA CYS A 13 -4.20 14.08 8.23
C CYS A 13 -3.49 15.42 8.45
N PHE A 14 -3.96 16.21 9.41
CA PHE A 14 -3.49 17.56 9.67
C PHE A 14 -2.30 17.65 10.65
N GLY A 15 -2.11 16.63 11.46
CA GLY A 15 -0.99 16.54 12.41
C GLY A 15 0.24 15.88 11.79
N GLU A 16 1.43 16.30 12.26
CA GLU A 16 2.68 15.62 11.94
C GLU A 16 2.62 14.15 12.37
N GLY A 17 3.08 13.24 11.53
CA GLY A 17 3.00 11.79 11.73
C GLY A 17 1.66 11.16 11.34
N MET A 18 0.64 11.94 10.96
CA MET A 18 -0.59 11.36 10.43
C MET A 18 -0.40 10.88 8.99
N ALA A 19 -0.89 9.68 8.72
CA ALA A 19 -0.66 8.97 7.47
C ALA A 19 -1.97 8.56 6.79
N LYS A 20 -1.95 8.61 5.45
CA LYS A 20 -3.00 8.00 4.62
C LYS A 20 -2.42 7.10 3.55
N SER A 21 -3.15 6.08 3.15
CA SER A 21 -2.81 5.27 1.97
C SER A 21 -4.04 5.05 1.09
N THR A 22 -3.92 5.40 -0.19
CA THR A 22 -4.96 5.15 -1.19
C THR A 22 -4.66 3.85 -1.92
N TYR A 23 -5.52 2.86 -1.78
CA TYR A 23 -5.44 1.53 -2.40
C TYR A 23 -6.32 1.48 -3.65
N GLY A 24 -5.74 1.93 -4.77
CA GLY A 24 -6.34 1.91 -6.11
C GLY A 24 -5.69 0.88 -7.02
N THR A 25 -5.47 1.24 -8.29
CA THR A 25 -4.67 0.45 -9.26
C THR A 25 -3.27 0.18 -8.74
N GLY A 26 -2.63 1.21 -8.20
CA GLY A 26 -1.46 1.17 -7.33
C GLY A 26 -1.82 1.53 -5.89
N CYS A 27 -0.81 1.72 -5.06
CA CYS A 27 -0.99 2.19 -3.69
C CYS A 27 -0.10 3.41 -3.46
N PHE A 28 -0.66 4.45 -2.82
CA PHE A 28 0.02 5.73 -2.59
C PHE A 28 -0.09 6.13 -1.13
N LEU A 29 1.03 6.04 -0.43
CA LEU A 29 1.14 6.33 0.99
C LEU A 29 1.79 7.70 1.18
N LEU A 30 1.11 8.59 1.91
CA LEU A 30 1.60 9.92 2.29
C LEU A 30 1.57 10.08 3.81
N VAL A 31 2.63 10.68 4.34
CA VAL A 31 2.72 11.06 5.75
C VAL A 31 3.00 12.54 5.87
N ASN A 32 2.19 13.24 6.67
CA ASN A 32 2.40 14.62 7.03
C ASN A 32 3.69 14.75 7.86
N THR A 33 4.66 15.53 7.39
CA THR A 33 5.96 15.75 8.06
C THR A 33 6.09 17.15 8.69
N GLY A 34 4.96 17.87 8.83
CA GLY A 34 4.95 19.21 9.42
C GLY A 34 5.37 20.31 8.45
N CYS A 35 5.87 21.42 9.02
CA CYS A 35 6.21 22.63 8.26
C CYS A 35 7.65 22.66 7.72
N GLU A 36 8.41 21.60 7.89
CA GLU A 36 9.78 21.47 7.38
C GLU A 36 9.85 20.38 6.32
N ALA A 37 10.46 20.68 5.17
CA ALA A 37 10.67 19.71 4.12
C ALA A 37 11.74 18.70 4.55
N LYS A 38 11.37 17.44 4.72
CA LYS A 38 12.30 16.34 5.00
C LYS A 38 12.72 15.69 3.68
N LEU A 39 14.02 15.64 3.42
CA LEU A 39 14.57 14.93 2.26
C LEU A 39 14.74 13.45 2.61
N SER A 40 14.27 12.59 1.72
CA SER A 40 14.36 11.15 1.93
C SER A 40 15.73 10.59 1.57
N ALA A 41 16.30 9.75 2.44
CA ALA A 41 17.42 8.89 2.16
C ALA A 41 16.99 7.50 1.68
N GLU A 42 15.74 7.12 1.94
CA GLU A 42 15.15 5.81 1.61
C GLU A 42 14.46 5.81 0.22
N GLY A 43 14.69 6.84 -0.61
CA GLY A 43 14.15 6.89 -1.98
C GLY A 43 12.68 7.30 -2.07
N LEU A 44 12.11 7.92 -1.03
CA LEU A 44 10.76 8.47 -1.04
C LEU A 44 10.74 9.87 -1.67
N LEU A 45 9.56 10.36 -2.02
CA LEU A 45 9.39 11.68 -2.58
C LEU A 45 9.00 12.67 -1.48
N THR A 46 9.69 13.82 -1.44
CA THR A 46 9.27 14.97 -0.63
C THR A 46 8.33 15.85 -1.45
N THR A 47 7.16 16.13 -0.92
CA THR A 47 6.14 16.93 -1.61
C THR A 47 5.52 17.98 -0.68
N VAL A 48 4.95 19.04 -1.25
CA VAL A 48 4.07 19.94 -0.51
C VAL A 48 2.71 19.25 -0.35
N ALA A 49 2.31 19.00 0.88
CA ALA A 49 1.02 18.38 1.19
C ALA A 49 -0.13 19.39 0.92
N TYR A 50 -0.10 20.51 1.61
CA TYR A 50 -1.07 21.60 1.44
C TYR A 50 -0.56 22.89 2.05
N GLN A 51 -1.22 24.00 1.73
CA GLN A 51 -1.04 25.28 2.38
C GLN A 51 -2.39 25.96 2.56
N ILE A 52 -2.72 26.34 3.79
CA ILE A 52 -3.88 27.19 4.09
C ILE A 52 -3.45 28.65 3.98
N ALA A 53 -4.32 29.51 3.45
CA ALA A 53 -4.02 30.92 3.28
C ALA A 53 -3.57 31.55 4.62
N GLY A 54 -2.44 32.25 4.58
CA GLY A 54 -1.84 32.89 5.75
C GLY A 54 -1.01 31.98 6.66
N SER A 55 -0.91 30.67 6.34
CA SER A 55 -0.12 29.71 7.11
C SER A 55 1.16 29.31 6.35
N LYS A 56 2.11 28.69 7.05
CA LYS A 56 3.25 28.02 6.42
C LYS A 56 2.77 26.81 5.61
N PRO A 57 3.48 26.40 4.55
CA PRO A 57 3.20 25.14 3.86
C PRO A 57 3.43 23.95 4.80
N VAL A 58 2.63 22.91 4.60
CA VAL A 58 2.82 21.59 5.22
C VAL A 58 3.39 20.67 4.17
N TYR A 59 4.37 19.88 4.56
CA TYR A 59 5.06 18.92 3.70
C TYR A 59 4.62 17.48 3.99
N ALA A 60 4.91 16.59 3.06
CA ALA A 60 4.72 15.16 3.23
C ALA A 60 5.86 14.38 2.58
N LEU A 61 6.12 13.19 3.12
CA LEU A 61 6.82 12.13 2.42
C LEU A 61 5.82 11.24 1.72
N GLU A 62 6.13 10.88 0.48
CA GLU A 62 5.28 10.05 -0.38
C GLU A 62 6.04 8.84 -0.89
N GLY A 63 5.42 7.67 -0.77
CA GLY A 63 5.86 6.45 -1.40
C GLY A 63 4.76 5.81 -2.23
N SER A 64 5.15 5.23 -3.37
CA SER A 64 4.20 4.66 -4.34
C SER A 64 4.51 3.20 -4.62
N VAL A 65 3.47 2.38 -4.69
CA VAL A 65 3.45 1.02 -5.20
C VAL A 65 2.76 1.03 -6.55
N ALA A 66 3.46 0.58 -7.60
CA ALA A 66 2.90 0.62 -8.95
C ALA A 66 1.73 -0.35 -9.15
N VAL A 67 1.77 -1.51 -8.49
CA VAL A 67 0.86 -2.63 -8.72
C VAL A 67 0.21 -3.07 -7.41
N ALA A 68 -1.07 -2.74 -7.23
CA ALA A 68 -1.89 -3.14 -6.09
C ALA A 68 -3.23 -3.73 -6.61
N GLY A 69 -4.27 -2.94 -6.78
CA GLY A 69 -5.54 -3.41 -7.35
C GLY A 69 -5.41 -3.97 -8.77
N SER A 70 -4.43 -3.49 -9.54
CA SER A 70 -4.09 -4.05 -10.85
C SER A 70 -3.60 -5.51 -10.78
N LEU A 71 -3.03 -5.95 -9.65
CA LEU A 71 -2.67 -7.36 -9.45
C LEU A 71 -3.92 -8.25 -9.34
N VAL A 72 -4.94 -7.78 -8.62
CA VAL A 72 -6.23 -8.46 -8.53
C VAL A 72 -6.91 -8.53 -9.90
N GLN A 73 -6.87 -7.42 -10.65
CA GLN A 73 -7.39 -7.39 -12.02
C GLN A 73 -6.62 -8.36 -12.94
N TRP A 74 -5.31 -8.40 -12.85
CA TRP A 74 -4.48 -9.33 -13.61
C TRP A 74 -4.80 -10.80 -13.28
N ALA A 75 -4.99 -11.13 -12.01
CA ALA A 75 -5.38 -12.47 -11.58
C ALA A 75 -6.75 -12.88 -12.14
N ARG A 76 -7.69 -11.93 -12.21
CA ARG A 76 -9.03 -12.13 -12.77
C ARG A 76 -9.00 -12.18 -14.31
N ASP A 77 -8.45 -11.14 -14.94
CA ASP A 77 -8.64 -10.90 -16.38
C ASP A 77 -7.64 -11.63 -17.25
N SER A 78 -6.39 -11.78 -16.79
CA SER A 78 -5.31 -12.41 -17.55
C SER A 78 -5.11 -13.88 -17.18
N LEU A 79 -5.00 -14.18 -15.88
CA LEU A 79 -4.80 -15.55 -15.41
C LEU A 79 -6.10 -16.36 -15.35
N LYS A 80 -7.28 -15.70 -15.34
CA LYS A 80 -8.56 -16.36 -15.11
C LYS A 80 -8.58 -17.20 -13.83
N LEU A 81 -7.82 -16.76 -12.83
CA LEU A 81 -7.69 -17.46 -11.56
C LEU A 81 -8.98 -17.36 -10.72
N VAL A 82 -9.68 -16.23 -10.83
CA VAL A 82 -10.93 -15.93 -10.15
C VAL A 82 -11.86 -15.17 -11.11
N GLU A 83 -13.15 -15.15 -10.81
CA GLU A 83 -14.16 -14.42 -11.59
C GLU A 83 -14.38 -12.99 -11.05
N SER A 84 -14.06 -12.75 -9.78
CA SER A 84 -14.25 -11.45 -9.11
C SER A 84 -13.24 -11.24 -8.00
N ALA A 85 -13.09 -9.97 -7.55
CA ALA A 85 -12.30 -9.63 -6.38
C ALA A 85 -12.87 -10.27 -5.11
N GLN A 86 -14.19 -10.37 -5.00
CA GLN A 86 -14.86 -11.02 -3.86
C GLN A 86 -14.56 -12.53 -3.80
N GLU A 87 -14.45 -13.18 -4.96
CA GLU A 87 -14.02 -14.58 -5.01
C GLU A 87 -12.56 -14.72 -4.54
N LEU A 88 -11.69 -13.79 -4.95
CA LEU A 88 -10.30 -13.77 -4.53
C LEU A 88 -10.20 -13.65 -3.00
N ASP A 89 -10.92 -12.71 -2.41
CA ASP A 89 -10.95 -12.52 -0.95
C ASP A 89 -11.42 -13.79 -0.23
N ARG A 90 -12.54 -14.37 -0.67
CA ARG A 90 -13.09 -15.61 -0.08
C ARG A 90 -12.12 -16.79 -0.17
N LEU A 91 -11.40 -16.94 -1.29
CA LEU A 91 -10.38 -17.97 -1.44
C LEU A 91 -9.19 -17.71 -0.52
N ALA A 92 -8.73 -16.47 -0.43
CA ALA A 92 -7.65 -16.08 0.47
C ALA A 92 -7.99 -16.35 1.94
N GLU A 93 -9.23 -16.12 2.36
CA GLU A 93 -9.72 -16.41 3.71
C GLU A 93 -9.89 -17.91 4.00
N SER A 94 -10.02 -18.74 2.97
CA SER A 94 -10.21 -20.18 3.12
C SER A 94 -8.94 -20.96 3.54
N VAL A 95 -7.80 -20.29 3.56
CA VAL A 95 -6.50 -20.86 3.97
C VAL A 95 -5.88 -20.01 5.07
N PRO A 96 -5.14 -20.64 6.01
CA PRO A 96 -4.56 -19.92 7.14
C PRO A 96 -3.40 -19.00 6.77
N ASP A 97 -2.70 -19.31 5.68
CA ASP A 97 -1.52 -18.58 5.19
C ASP A 97 -1.35 -18.76 3.68
N CYS A 98 -0.31 -18.16 3.10
CA CYS A 98 -0.01 -18.26 1.68
C CYS A 98 0.64 -19.60 1.25
N GLY A 99 0.81 -20.56 2.14
CA GLY A 99 1.43 -21.86 1.85
C GLY A 99 2.89 -21.77 1.42
N GLY A 100 3.59 -20.71 1.82
CA GLY A 100 4.97 -20.41 1.41
C GLY A 100 5.10 -19.79 0.02
N VAL A 101 3.98 -19.42 -0.63
CA VAL A 101 3.98 -18.73 -1.94
C VAL A 101 4.10 -17.23 -1.74
N TYR A 102 5.04 -16.61 -2.41
CA TYR A 102 5.25 -15.17 -2.40
C TYR A 102 5.19 -14.59 -3.81
N ILE A 103 4.63 -13.40 -3.94
CA ILE A 103 4.49 -12.71 -5.22
C ILE A 103 5.16 -11.33 -5.12
N VAL A 104 6.06 -11.05 -6.07
CA VAL A 104 6.60 -9.70 -6.31
C VAL A 104 5.99 -9.19 -7.61
N PRO A 105 5.01 -8.27 -7.58
CA PRO A 105 4.27 -7.88 -8.77
C PRO A 105 4.95 -6.72 -9.54
N ALA A 106 6.24 -6.86 -9.84
CA ALA A 106 7.02 -5.83 -10.54
C ALA A 106 6.73 -5.80 -12.05
N PHE A 107 5.44 -5.68 -12.46
CA PHE A 107 5.03 -5.72 -13.86
C PHE A 107 5.62 -4.58 -14.68
N SER A 108 5.79 -3.41 -14.09
CA SER A 108 6.40 -2.22 -14.67
C SER A 108 7.64 -1.75 -13.89
N GLY A 109 8.34 -2.70 -13.27
CA GLY A 109 9.42 -2.41 -12.35
C GLY A 109 8.93 -2.22 -10.90
N LEU A 110 9.86 -1.85 -10.03
CA LEU A 110 9.61 -1.49 -8.64
C LEU A 110 9.82 0.02 -8.47
N PHE A 111 8.89 0.68 -7.77
CA PHE A 111 8.97 2.09 -7.41
C PHE A 111 9.70 2.26 -6.07
N ALA A 112 9.34 3.27 -5.31
CA ALA A 112 9.92 3.49 -4.00
C ALA A 112 9.83 2.22 -3.11
N PRO A 113 10.84 1.93 -2.30
CA PRO A 113 12.14 2.60 -2.19
C PRO A 113 13.18 2.13 -3.21
N TYR A 114 12.88 1.17 -4.05
CA TYR A 114 13.84 0.41 -4.86
C TYR A 114 14.26 1.09 -6.17
N TRP A 115 13.34 1.77 -6.85
CA TRP A 115 13.54 2.45 -8.15
C TRP A 115 14.21 1.56 -9.22
N ARG A 116 13.72 0.30 -9.34
CA ARG A 116 14.22 -0.71 -10.27
C ARG A 116 13.28 -0.88 -11.45
N SER A 117 13.49 -0.12 -12.51
CA SER A 117 12.68 -0.19 -13.75
C SER A 117 12.88 -1.49 -14.54
N ASP A 118 13.99 -2.17 -14.31
CA ASP A 118 14.34 -3.46 -14.91
C ASP A 118 13.75 -4.69 -14.17
N ALA A 119 13.25 -4.51 -12.94
CA ALA A 119 12.60 -5.60 -12.21
C ALA A 119 11.35 -6.12 -12.95
N ARG A 120 11.08 -7.40 -12.81
CA ARG A 120 9.89 -8.07 -13.36
C ARG A 120 9.22 -8.91 -12.27
N GLY A 121 7.93 -9.21 -12.50
CA GLY A 121 7.13 -10.01 -11.57
C GLY A 121 7.70 -11.40 -11.34
N VAL A 122 7.60 -11.87 -10.10
CA VAL A 122 8.04 -13.21 -9.69
C VAL A 122 6.96 -13.84 -8.82
N ILE A 123 6.72 -15.13 -9.02
CA ILE A 123 6.01 -16.01 -8.10
C ILE A 123 7.03 -17.02 -7.60
N ALA A 124 7.25 -17.08 -6.30
CA ALA A 124 8.22 -17.96 -5.67
C ALA A 124 7.57 -18.88 -4.64
N GLY A 125 8.26 -19.96 -4.25
CA GLY A 125 7.80 -20.87 -3.18
C GLY A 125 6.72 -21.86 -3.60
N LEU A 126 6.44 -22.04 -4.89
CA LEU A 126 5.47 -23.03 -5.36
C LEU A 126 5.92 -24.45 -5.06
N THR A 127 5.04 -25.21 -4.39
CA THR A 127 5.17 -26.64 -4.15
C THR A 127 3.88 -27.36 -4.54
N GLY A 128 3.87 -28.69 -4.49
CA GLY A 128 2.64 -29.47 -4.72
C GLY A 128 1.54 -29.24 -3.67
N TYR A 129 1.84 -28.57 -2.57
CA TYR A 129 0.87 -28.15 -1.55
C TYR A 129 0.12 -26.88 -1.95
N ALA A 130 0.74 -26.01 -2.77
CA ALA A 130 0.16 -24.73 -3.15
C ALA A 130 -1.11 -24.92 -3.99
N THR A 131 -2.21 -24.35 -3.55
CA THR A 131 -3.50 -24.34 -4.25
C THR A 131 -3.83 -22.96 -4.79
N ARG A 132 -4.90 -22.85 -5.56
CA ARG A 132 -5.47 -21.56 -6.02
C ARG A 132 -5.70 -20.60 -4.86
N ALA A 133 -6.17 -21.09 -3.71
CA ALA A 133 -6.42 -20.28 -2.53
C ALA A 133 -5.15 -19.66 -1.94
N HIS A 134 -4.06 -20.43 -1.86
CA HIS A 134 -2.75 -19.93 -1.42
C HIS A 134 -2.21 -18.84 -2.35
N ILE A 135 -2.40 -18.98 -3.67
CA ILE A 135 -2.01 -17.95 -4.64
C ILE A 135 -2.87 -16.68 -4.45
N CYS A 136 -4.18 -16.80 -4.24
CA CYS A 136 -5.06 -15.67 -3.94
C CYS A 136 -4.62 -14.94 -2.66
N ARG A 137 -4.25 -15.69 -1.63
CA ARG A 137 -3.72 -15.14 -0.38
C ARG A 137 -2.41 -14.39 -0.61
N ALA A 138 -1.46 -14.98 -1.34
CA ALA A 138 -0.19 -14.35 -1.69
C ALA A 138 -0.36 -13.07 -2.52
N ILE A 139 -1.40 -12.97 -3.36
CA ILE A 139 -1.75 -11.74 -4.10
C ILE A 139 -2.09 -10.60 -3.13
N LEU A 140 -2.93 -10.84 -2.13
CA LEU A 140 -3.28 -9.82 -1.13
C LEU A 140 -2.07 -9.45 -0.27
N GLU A 141 -1.37 -10.45 0.25
CA GLU A 141 -0.20 -10.24 1.11
C GLU A 141 0.92 -9.48 0.40
N SER A 142 1.11 -9.70 -0.91
CA SER A 142 2.12 -8.95 -1.68
C SER A 142 1.86 -7.44 -1.73
N THR A 143 0.59 -7.03 -1.77
CA THR A 143 0.22 -5.61 -1.70
C THR A 143 0.56 -5.03 -0.32
N ALA A 144 0.24 -5.77 0.74
CA ALA A 144 0.54 -5.35 2.10
C ALA A 144 2.05 -5.26 2.37
N PHE A 145 2.85 -6.20 1.88
CA PHE A 145 4.32 -6.16 2.02
C PHE A 145 4.93 -4.95 1.32
N GLN A 146 4.49 -4.62 0.10
CA GLN A 146 4.97 -3.41 -0.60
C GLN A 146 4.61 -2.13 0.16
N ALA A 147 3.40 -2.05 0.71
CA ALA A 147 3.00 -0.91 1.55
C ALA A 147 3.84 -0.84 2.84
N TRP A 148 4.16 -1.98 3.43
CA TRP A 148 5.02 -2.08 4.62
C TRP A 148 6.44 -1.56 4.35
N ASP A 149 7.04 -1.88 3.19
CA ASP A 149 8.37 -1.38 2.81
C ASP A 149 8.39 0.15 2.78
N ILE A 150 7.36 0.77 2.17
CA ILE A 150 7.23 2.23 2.11
C ILE A 150 7.03 2.80 3.53
N PHE A 151 6.14 2.20 4.30
CA PHE A 151 5.85 2.62 5.67
C PHE A 151 7.11 2.65 6.53
N ARG A 152 7.93 1.58 6.46
CA ARG A 152 9.21 1.49 7.19
C ARG A 152 10.24 2.53 6.69
N GLY A 153 10.26 2.80 5.39
CA GLY A 153 11.09 3.87 4.83
C GLY A 153 10.70 5.24 5.37
N ILE A 154 9.39 5.53 5.43
CA ILE A 154 8.87 6.79 5.97
C ILE A 154 9.22 6.95 7.46
N GLU A 155 9.05 5.90 8.27
CA GLU A 155 9.39 5.97 9.70
C GLU A 155 10.88 6.31 9.92
N ARG A 156 11.76 5.71 9.10
CA ARG A 156 13.21 5.99 9.19
C ARG A 156 13.56 7.41 8.75
N ASP A 157 13.02 7.87 7.62
CA ASP A 157 13.34 9.19 7.06
C ASP A 157 12.73 10.34 7.86
N ALA A 158 11.51 10.15 8.34
CA ALA A 158 10.80 11.18 9.11
C ALA A 158 11.19 11.18 10.59
N GLU A 159 11.80 10.09 11.08
CA GLU A 159 12.05 9.84 12.51
C GLU A 159 10.75 9.90 13.33
N ILE A 160 9.67 9.38 12.73
CA ILE A 160 8.32 9.38 13.30
C ILE A 160 7.87 7.94 13.52
N THR A 161 7.20 7.67 14.62
CA THR A 161 6.45 6.42 14.80
C THR A 161 5.00 6.68 14.40
N LEU A 162 4.52 5.97 13.39
CA LEU A 162 3.16 6.08 12.93
C LEU A 162 2.23 5.31 13.87
N SER A 163 1.12 5.92 14.29
CA SER A 163 0.20 5.35 15.27
C SER A 163 -1.08 4.78 14.66
N GLU A 164 -1.42 5.20 13.45
CA GLU A 164 -2.57 4.74 12.66
C GLU A 164 -2.32 4.95 11.18
N LEU A 165 -2.99 4.17 10.36
CA LEU A 165 -3.02 4.36 8.91
C LEU A 165 -4.46 4.57 8.44
N ARG A 166 -4.76 5.73 7.88
CA ARG A 166 -6.06 6.01 7.25
C ARG A 166 -6.03 5.55 5.81
N VAL A 167 -7.05 4.82 5.39
CA VAL A 167 -7.07 4.19 4.08
C VAL A 167 -8.31 4.54 3.28
N ASP A 168 -8.14 4.67 1.96
CA ASP A 168 -9.22 4.82 0.98
C ASP A 168 -8.90 4.07 -0.32
N GLY A 169 -9.82 4.17 -1.28
CA GLY A 169 -9.72 3.46 -2.55
C GLY A 169 -10.40 2.10 -2.56
N GLY A 170 -10.70 1.61 -3.76
CA GLY A 170 -11.56 0.44 -3.98
C GLY A 170 -11.05 -0.87 -3.38
N LEU A 171 -9.72 -1.03 -3.28
CA LEU A 171 -9.13 -2.25 -2.73
C LEU A 171 -9.24 -2.34 -1.19
N THR A 172 -9.58 -1.24 -0.51
CA THR A 172 -9.87 -1.26 0.94
C THR A 172 -11.15 -2.01 1.29
N ASN A 173 -11.96 -2.38 0.30
CA ASN A 173 -13.11 -3.28 0.49
C ASN A 173 -12.70 -4.73 0.77
N SER A 174 -11.46 -5.11 0.49
CA SER A 174 -10.90 -6.41 0.85
C SER A 174 -10.61 -6.47 2.36
N ALA A 175 -11.51 -7.09 3.11
CA ALA A 175 -11.32 -7.27 4.56
C ALA A 175 -10.07 -8.07 4.89
N PRO A 176 -9.75 -9.20 4.21
CA PRO A 176 -8.53 -9.96 4.48
C PRO A 176 -7.25 -9.15 4.22
N LEU A 177 -7.22 -8.29 3.19
CA LEU A 177 -6.08 -7.41 2.96
C LEU A 177 -5.92 -6.39 4.09
N MET A 178 -7.00 -5.72 4.50
CA MET A 178 -6.93 -4.69 5.53
C MET A 178 -6.56 -5.28 6.90
N ALA A 179 -7.06 -6.47 7.23
CA ALA A 179 -6.68 -7.19 8.45
C ALA A 179 -5.18 -7.54 8.42
N PHE A 180 -4.70 -8.15 7.34
CA PHE A 180 -3.30 -8.50 7.19
C PHE A 180 -2.39 -7.26 7.22
N GLN A 181 -2.82 -6.14 6.61
CA GLN A 181 -2.07 -4.88 6.65
C GLN A 181 -1.95 -4.34 8.08
N ALA A 182 -3.03 -4.39 8.87
CA ALA A 182 -3.01 -3.95 10.26
C ALA A 182 -2.09 -4.83 11.12
N ASP A 183 -2.16 -6.14 10.94
CA ASP A 183 -1.28 -7.10 11.64
C ASP A 183 0.19 -6.87 11.28
N LEU A 184 0.49 -6.67 9.99
CA LEU A 184 1.85 -6.48 9.50
C LEU A 184 2.47 -5.15 9.99
N LEU A 185 1.67 -4.08 10.05
CA LEU A 185 2.11 -2.77 10.53
C LEU A 185 2.14 -2.68 12.06
N GLY A 186 1.33 -3.48 12.75
CA GLY A 186 1.15 -3.41 14.20
C GLY A 186 0.40 -2.16 14.68
N ILE A 187 -0.36 -1.50 13.79
CA ILE A 187 -1.15 -0.30 14.06
C ILE A 187 -2.56 -0.42 13.47
N PRO A 188 -3.54 0.35 13.99
CA PRO A 188 -4.88 0.41 13.39
C PRO A 188 -4.86 0.88 11.94
N VAL A 189 -5.61 0.18 11.09
CA VAL A 189 -5.95 0.60 9.73
C VAL A 189 -7.39 1.11 9.74
N ILE A 190 -7.57 2.40 9.47
CA ILE A 190 -8.84 3.11 9.62
C ILE A 190 -9.42 3.42 8.24
N ARG A 191 -10.57 2.83 7.93
CA ARG A 191 -11.33 3.14 6.72
C ARG A 191 -12.48 4.09 7.07
N PRO A 192 -12.67 5.22 6.33
CA PRO A 192 -13.79 6.10 6.55
C PRO A 192 -15.12 5.38 6.24
N LEU A 193 -16.21 5.88 6.84
CA LEU A 193 -17.56 5.35 6.63
C LEU A 193 -18.22 5.88 5.34
N VAL A 194 -17.69 6.97 4.78
CA VAL A 194 -18.17 7.67 3.58
C VAL A 194 -16.99 8.01 2.69
#